data_399dd5aa0f80073a7c6357c854d02f91
#
_entry.id   399dd5aa0f80073a7c6357c854d02f91
#
_cell.length_a   1.000
_cell.length_b   1.000
_cell.length_c   1.000
_cell.angle_alpha   90.00
_cell.angle_beta   90.00
_cell.angle_gamma   90.00
#
_symmetry.space_group_name_H-M   'P 1'
#
loop_
_entity.id
_entity.type
_entity.pdbx_description
1 polymer ?
#
loop_
_entity_poly.entity_id
_entity_poly.type
_entity_poly.pdbx_seq_one_letter_code
_entity_poly.pdbx_strand_id
1 'polypeptide(L)'
;MNRLSLALAGAVFSLFAAQSMAADAAAGKAVWEKVNCASCHGPDAKTPIDPAYPTLAGQHDDYIVHALTAYQRGAAGAPASANVRKNAVMGAFATQLSKQDIENVAAWLSTQPGPLKVVQ
;
A
#
# COMPACT_ATOMS: atom_id res chain seq x y z
N MET A 1 -3.63 -3.35 68.98
CA MET A 1 -3.70 -4.41 67.96
C MET A 1 -4.06 -3.76 66.65
N ASN A 2 -3.03 -3.36 65.89
CA ASN A 2 -3.21 -2.64 64.61
C ASN A 2 -3.27 -3.65 63.45
N ARG A 3 -4.40 -3.68 62.79
CA ARG A 3 -4.54 -4.44 61.54
C ARG A 3 -4.15 -3.53 60.35
N LEU A 4 -2.98 -3.78 59.80
CA LEU A 4 -2.46 -3.11 58.60
C LEU A 4 -3.10 -3.79 57.38
N SER A 5 -4.05 -3.11 56.73
CA SER A 5 -4.67 -3.57 55.48
C SER A 5 -3.76 -3.14 54.32
N LEU A 6 -3.05 -4.08 53.71
CA LEU A 6 -2.31 -3.87 52.44
C LEU A 6 -3.34 -3.91 51.31
N ALA A 7 -3.59 -2.77 50.68
CA ALA A 7 -4.29 -2.68 49.41
C ALA A 7 -3.33 -2.95 48.27
N LEU A 8 -3.46 -4.11 47.61
CA LEU A 8 -2.76 -4.40 46.35
C LEU A 8 -3.47 -3.64 45.21
N ALA A 9 -2.87 -2.55 44.76
CA ALA A 9 -3.30 -1.89 43.52
C ALA A 9 -2.70 -2.66 42.32
N GLY A 10 -3.54 -3.50 41.72
CA GLY A 10 -3.20 -4.18 40.45
C GLY A 10 -3.23 -3.21 39.28
N ALA A 11 -2.07 -2.83 38.77
CA ALA A 11 -1.95 -2.08 37.52
C ALA A 11 -2.26 -3.02 36.36
N VAL A 12 -3.44 -2.89 35.76
CA VAL A 12 -3.78 -3.57 34.49
C VAL A 12 -3.09 -2.84 33.37
N PHE A 13 -1.96 -3.38 32.92
CA PHE A 13 -1.24 -2.91 31.76
C PHE A 13 -1.96 -3.49 30.52
N SER A 14 -2.85 -2.68 29.91
CA SER A 14 -3.49 -3.04 28.64
C SER A 14 -2.44 -2.97 27.54
N LEU A 15 -1.91 -4.12 27.11
CA LEU A 15 -1.15 -4.22 25.89
C LEU A 15 -2.08 -3.98 24.70
N PHE A 16 -2.03 -2.78 24.15
CA PHE A 16 -2.52 -2.52 22.80
C PHE A 16 -1.57 -3.22 21.81
N ALA A 17 -1.90 -4.45 21.46
CA ALA A 17 -1.26 -5.10 20.32
C ALA A 17 -1.71 -4.34 19.07
N ALA A 18 -0.77 -3.60 18.45
CA ALA A 18 -0.96 -3.05 17.12
C ALA A 18 -1.12 -4.24 16.17
N GLN A 19 -2.36 -4.54 15.78
CA GLN A 19 -2.64 -5.57 14.80
C GLN A 19 -2.12 -5.07 13.46
N SER A 20 -1.02 -5.62 13.00
CA SER A 20 -0.59 -5.49 11.62
C SER A 20 -1.62 -6.20 10.75
N MET A 21 -2.45 -5.43 10.05
CA MET A 21 -3.41 -6.00 9.12
C MET A 21 -2.63 -6.53 7.92
N ALA A 22 -2.80 -7.81 7.61
CA ALA A 22 -2.25 -8.40 6.39
C ALA A 22 -2.86 -7.73 5.16
N ALA A 23 -2.10 -7.66 4.06
CA ALA A 23 -2.58 -7.12 2.80
C ALA A 23 -3.75 -7.95 2.25
N ASP A 24 -4.79 -7.28 1.78
CA ASP A 24 -6.04 -7.88 1.28
C ASP A 24 -6.25 -7.53 -0.20
N ALA A 25 -6.17 -8.55 -1.07
CA ALA A 25 -6.36 -8.39 -2.50
C ALA A 25 -7.79 -7.95 -2.88
N ALA A 26 -8.82 -8.38 -2.14
CA ALA A 26 -10.19 -7.92 -2.41
C ALA A 26 -10.36 -6.44 -2.08
N ALA A 27 -9.80 -5.98 -0.96
CA ALA A 27 -9.72 -4.56 -0.63
C ALA A 27 -8.86 -3.80 -1.65
N GLY A 28 -7.82 -4.41 -2.19
CA GLY A 28 -6.97 -3.84 -3.23
C GLY A 28 -7.71 -3.55 -4.53
N LYS A 29 -8.61 -4.45 -4.94
CA LYS A 29 -9.52 -4.20 -6.06
C LYS A 29 -10.39 -2.97 -5.82
N ALA A 30 -10.96 -2.84 -4.62
CA ALA A 30 -11.77 -1.68 -4.26
C ALA A 30 -10.96 -0.37 -4.30
N VAL A 31 -9.69 -0.38 -3.88
CA VAL A 31 -8.78 0.77 -4.00
C VAL A 31 -8.54 1.11 -5.47
N TRP A 32 -8.27 0.11 -6.33
CA TRP A 32 -8.07 0.28 -7.77
C TRP A 32 -9.24 1.01 -8.44
N GLU A 33 -10.45 0.60 -8.10
CA GLU A 33 -11.69 1.19 -8.64
C GLU A 33 -11.93 2.60 -8.06
N LYS A 34 -11.80 2.76 -6.74
CA LYS A 34 -12.05 4.04 -6.04
C LYS A 34 -11.12 5.15 -6.51
N VAL A 35 -9.84 4.85 -6.69
CA VAL A 35 -8.82 5.82 -7.11
C VAL A 35 -8.80 5.97 -8.64
N ASN A 36 -9.53 5.13 -9.36
CA ASN A 36 -9.64 5.13 -10.83
C ASN A 36 -8.29 4.91 -11.53
N CYS A 37 -7.50 3.98 -11.03
CA CYS A 37 -6.21 3.62 -11.63
C CYS A 37 -6.38 3.09 -13.07
N ALA A 38 -7.51 2.44 -13.32
CA ALA A 38 -7.88 1.89 -14.63
C ALA A 38 -7.94 2.94 -15.75
N SER A 39 -8.17 4.21 -15.43
CA SER A 39 -8.25 5.28 -16.42
C SER A 39 -6.98 5.45 -17.26
N CYS A 40 -5.83 5.04 -16.72
CA CYS A 40 -4.54 5.10 -17.40
C CYS A 40 -3.96 3.70 -17.64
N HIS A 41 -4.03 2.83 -16.63
CA HIS A 41 -3.41 1.49 -16.67
C HIS A 41 -4.29 0.40 -17.29
N GLY A 42 -5.52 0.75 -17.69
CA GLY A 42 -6.53 -0.18 -18.21
C GLY A 42 -7.28 -0.93 -17.11
N PRO A 43 -8.50 -1.43 -17.39
CA PRO A 43 -9.35 -2.08 -16.40
C PRO A 43 -8.77 -3.40 -15.88
N ASP A 44 -7.93 -4.05 -16.68
CA ASP A 44 -7.24 -5.31 -16.38
C ASP A 44 -5.81 -5.11 -15.84
N ALA A 45 -5.37 -3.85 -15.65
CA ALA A 45 -4.00 -3.48 -15.30
C ALA A 45 -2.93 -3.99 -16.29
N LYS A 46 -3.34 -4.53 -17.43
CA LYS A 46 -2.50 -5.15 -18.45
C LYS A 46 -2.52 -4.38 -19.77
N THR A 47 -3.64 -3.77 -20.09
CA THR A 47 -3.87 -3.06 -21.36
C THR A 47 -4.01 -1.57 -21.10
N PRO A 48 -2.90 -0.83 -20.92
CA PRO A 48 -2.95 0.61 -20.67
C PRO A 48 -3.53 1.34 -21.88
N ILE A 49 -4.11 2.51 -21.65
CA ILE A 49 -4.73 3.32 -22.71
C ILE A 49 -3.69 4.00 -23.64
N ASP A 50 -2.44 4.07 -23.20
CA ASP A 50 -1.32 4.64 -23.94
C ASP A 50 -0.04 3.87 -23.60
N PRO A 51 0.87 3.64 -24.56
CA PRO A 51 2.15 2.95 -24.32
C PRO A 51 3.06 3.61 -23.29
N ALA A 52 2.85 4.90 -22.98
CA ALA A 52 3.59 5.61 -21.94
C ALA A 52 3.21 5.15 -20.51
N TYR A 53 2.02 4.54 -20.34
CA TYR A 53 1.61 3.99 -19.05
C TYR A 53 2.04 2.53 -18.93
N PRO A 54 2.64 2.15 -17.78
CA PRO A 54 3.12 0.79 -17.62
C PRO A 54 1.99 -0.22 -17.41
N THR A 55 2.20 -1.44 -17.91
CA THR A 55 1.49 -2.64 -17.48
C THR A 55 1.85 -2.96 -16.05
N LEU A 56 0.86 -3.30 -15.22
CA LEU A 56 1.03 -3.58 -13.80
C LEU A 56 0.62 -4.99 -13.40
N ALA A 57 -0.21 -5.65 -14.22
CA ALA A 57 -0.75 -6.97 -13.93
C ALA A 57 0.35 -8.03 -13.74
N GLY A 58 0.33 -8.69 -12.59
CA GLY A 58 1.28 -9.73 -12.22
C GLY A 58 2.60 -9.21 -11.66
N GLN A 59 2.78 -7.89 -11.51
CA GLN A 59 3.98 -7.34 -10.90
C GLN A 59 4.07 -7.77 -9.43
N HIS A 60 5.30 -7.93 -8.94
CA HIS A 60 5.56 -8.26 -7.54
C HIS A 60 4.97 -7.20 -6.60
N ASP A 61 4.30 -7.64 -5.56
CA ASP A 61 3.63 -6.76 -4.59
C ASP A 61 4.62 -5.82 -3.87
N ASP A 62 5.76 -6.32 -3.44
CA ASP A 62 6.81 -5.51 -2.81
C ASP A 62 7.33 -4.41 -3.75
N TYR A 63 7.51 -4.72 -5.06
CA TYR A 63 7.89 -3.72 -6.04
C TYR A 63 6.85 -2.61 -6.17
N ILE A 64 5.56 -2.96 -6.22
CA ILE A 64 4.46 -1.97 -6.29
C ILE A 64 4.43 -1.10 -5.03
N VAL A 65 4.57 -1.72 -3.84
CA VAL A 65 4.65 -0.99 -2.56
C VAL A 65 5.79 0.02 -2.58
N HIS A 66 6.99 -0.41 -2.99
CA HIS A 66 8.14 0.48 -3.08
C HIS A 66 7.95 1.60 -4.10
N ALA A 67 7.37 1.30 -5.27
CA ALA A 67 7.13 2.28 -6.32
C ALA A 67 6.14 3.37 -5.87
N LEU A 68 4.98 2.98 -5.33
CA LEU A 68 3.97 3.92 -4.85
C LEU A 68 4.48 4.78 -3.69
N THR A 69 5.20 4.17 -2.75
CA THR A 69 5.83 4.91 -1.63
C THR A 69 6.89 5.90 -2.15
N ALA A 70 7.67 5.52 -3.17
CA ALA A 70 8.65 6.41 -3.78
C ALA A 70 7.99 7.61 -4.49
N TYR A 71 6.83 7.44 -5.11
CA TYR A 71 6.03 8.54 -5.66
C TYR A 71 5.49 9.46 -4.57
N GLN A 72 5.01 8.92 -3.45
CA GLN A 72 4.59 9.73 -2.29
C GLN A 72 5.74 10.61 -1.77
N ARG A 73 6.92 10.03 -1.60
CA ARG A 73 8.12 10.76 -1.17
C ARG A 73 8.52 11.84 -2.17
N GLY A 74 8.45 11.54 -3.47
CA GLY A 74 8.75 12.50 -4.53
C GLY A 74 7.78 13.67 -4.56
N ALA A 75 6.48 13.42 -4.37
CA ALA A 75 5.44 14.44 -4.27
C ALA A 75 5.58 15.30 -3.00
N ALA A 76 6.05 14.73 -1.91
CA ALA A 76 6.34 15.42 -0.66
C ALA A 76 7.65 16.25 -0.69
N GLY A 77 8.39 16.23 -1.79
CA GLY A 77 9.64 16.99 -1.92
C GLY A 77 10.83 16.37 -1.19
N ALA A 78 10.80 15.08 -0.87
CA ALA A 78 11.92 14.41 -0.23
C ALA A 78 13.19 14.48 -1.11
N PRO A 79 14.40 14.48 -0.50
CA PRO A 79 15.65 14.54 -1.23
C PRO A 79 15.88 13.27 -2.07
N ALA A 80 16.66 13.37 -3.13
CA ALA A 80 16.93 12.24 -4.05
C ALA A 80 17.53 11.01 -3.33
N SER A 81 18.26 11.21 -2.24
CA SER A 81 18.80 10.14 -1.38
C SER A 81 17.72 9.31 -0.67
N ALA A 82 16.47 9.79 -0.61
CA ALA A 82 15.35 9.11 0.03
C ALA A 82 14.64 8.08 -0.87
N ASN A 83 15.26 7.66 -1.97
CA ASN A 83 14.65 6.76 -2.95
C ASN A 83 13.28 7.27 -3.42
N VAL A 84 13.30 8.33 -4.21
CA VAL A 84 12.10 9.02 -4.71
C VAL A 84 11.84 8.73 -6.18
N ARG A 85 10.56 8.75 -6.56
CA ARG A 85 10.13 8.84 -7.97
C ARG A 85 9.42 10.17 -8.17
N LYS A 86 9.84 10.92 -9.19
CA LYS A 86 9.23 12.20 -9.55
C LYS A 86 8.41 12.04 -10.81
N ASN A 87 7.10 12.04 -10.64
CA ASN A 87 6.11 12.11 -11.72
C ASN A 87 4.88 12.80 -11.16
N ALA A 88 4.46 13.90 -11.81
CA ALA A 88 3.35 14.72 -11.30
C ALA A 88 2.03 13.96 -11.26
N VAL A 89 1.75 13.12 -12.26
CA VAL A 89 0.51 12.36 -12.33
C VAL A 89 0.50 11.28 -11.26
N MET A 90 1.50 10.37 -11.26
CA MET A 90 1.57 9.28 -10.28
C MET A 90 1.76 9.79 -8.85
N GLY A 91 2.46 10.90 -8.65
CA GLY A 91 2.58 11.54 -7.35
C GLY A 91 1.21 11.99 -6.80
N ALA A 92 0.38 12.60 -7.64
CA ALA A 92 -0.97 13.03 -7.26
C ALA A 92 -1.89 11.84 -6.92
N PHE A 93 -1.78 10.73 -7.64
CA PHE A 93 -2.55 9.51 -7.33
C PHE A 93 -2.02 8.81 -6.07
N ALA A 94 -0.72 8.63 -5.96
CA ALA A 94 -0.10 7.93 -4.84
C ALA A 94 -0.36 8.63 -3.49
N THR A 95 -0.40 9.96 -3.46
CA THR A 95 -0.68 10.73 -2.22
C THR A 95 -2.10 10.55 -1.69
N GLN A 96 -3.03 10.03 -2.48
CA GLN A 96 -4.39 9.69 -2.05
C GLN A 96 -4.46 8.37 -1.28
N LEU A 97 -3.40 7.55 -1.33
CA LEU A 97 -3.37 6.21 -0.77
C LEU A 97 -2.79 6.23 0.65
N SER A 98 -3.46 5.56 1.57
CA SER A 98 -2.87 5.19 2.85
C SER A 98 -1.81 4.08 2.66
N LYS A 99 -1.02 3.82 3.68
CA LYS A 99 -0.09 2.68 3.66
C LYS A 99 -0.83 1.35 3.40
N GLN A 100 -1.97 1.15 4.06
CA GLN A 100 -2.77 -0.06 3.88
C GLN A 100 -3.37 -0.15 2.48
N ASP A 101 -3.81 0.97 1.87
CA ASP A 101 -4.29 0.98 0.50
C ASP A 101 -3.19 0.56 -0.48
N ILE A 102 -1.96 1.03 -0.27
CA ILE A 102 -0.79 0.64 -1.07
C ILE A 102 -0.53 -0.86 -0.97
N GLU A 103 -0.51 -1.41 0.23
CA GLU A 103 -0.31 -2.84 0.47
C GLU A 103 -1.43 -3.68 -0.17
N ASN A 104 -2.68 -3.25 -0.03
CA ASN A 104 -3.84 -3.95 -0.58
C ASN A 104 -3.85 -3.92 -2.11
N VAL A 105 -3.64 -2.76 -2.74
CA VAL A 105 -3.63 -2.67 -4.21
C VAL A 105 -2.44 -3.42 -4.81
N ALA A 106 -1.31 -3.44 -4.14
CA ALA A 106 -0.15 -4.23 -4.54
C ALA A 106 -0.45 -5.73 -4.50
N ALA A 107 -1.07 -6.21 -3.43
CA ALA A 107 -1.51 -7.60 -3.30
C ALA A 107 -2.50 -7.98 -4.42
N TRP A 108 -3.46 -7.12 -4.74
CA TRP A 108 -4.39 -7.36 -5.84
C TRP A 108 -3.68 -7.43 -7.20
N LEU A 109 -2.81 -6.46 -7.52
CA LEU A 109 -2.07 -6.41 -8.78
C LEU A 109 -1.19 -7.64 -9.00
N SER A 110 -0.56 -8.14 -7.95
CA SER A 110 0.29 -9.34 -8.03
C SER A 110 -0.49 -10.61 -8.38
N THR A 111 -1.79 -10.65 -8.09
CA THR A 111 -2.67 -11.77 -8.43
C THR A 111 -3.21 -11.70 -9.85
N GLN A 112 -3.15 -10.55 -10.51
CA GLN A 112 -3.71 -10.38 -11.84
C GLN A 112 -2.92 -11.16 -12.90
N PRO A 113 -3.62 -11.84 -13.84
CA PRO A 113 -2.93 -12.53 -14.93
C PRO A 113 -2.31 -11.50 -15.88
N GLY A 114 -1.03 -11.61 -16.12
CA GLY A 114 -0.31 -10.68 -16.97
C GLY A 114 1.13 -11.09 -17.26
N PRO A 115 1.81 -10.38 -18.16
CA PRO A 115 3.15 -10.74 -18.63
C PRO A 115 4.24 -10.59 -17.55
N LEU A 116 3.95 -9.88 -16.47
CA LEU A 116 4.90 -9.65 -15.37
C LEU A 116 4.84 -10.76 -14.31
N LYS A 117 3.85 -11.64 -14.38
CA LYS A 117 3.70 -12.74 -13.42
C LYS A 117 4.78 -13.79 -13.66
N VAL A 118 5.65 -13.96 -12.66
CA VAL A 118 6.60 -15.07 -12.65
C VAL A 118 5.85 -16.35 -12.33
N VAL A 119 5.84 -17.30 -13.27
CA VAL A 119 5.34 -18.65 -13.03
C VAL A 119 6.44 -19.41 -12.29
N GLN A 120 6.17 -19.75 -11.04
CA GLN A 120 7.04 -20.65 -10.26
C GLN A 120 6.70 -22.11 -10.57
#